data_667f478beec77b3901230a71c2265e14
#
_entry.id   667f478beec77b3901230a71c2265e14
#
_cell.length_a   1.000
_cell.length_b   1.000
_cell.length_c   1.000
_cell.angle_alpha   90.00
_cell.angle_beta   90.00
_cell.angle_gamma   90.00
#
_symmetry.space_group_name_H-M   'P 1'
#
loop_
_entity.id
_entity.type
_entity.pdbx_description
1 polymer ?
#
loop_
_entity_poly.entity_id
_entity_poly.type
_entity_poly.pdbx_seq_one_letter_code
_entity_poly.pdbx_strand_id
1 'polypeptide(L)'
;MRLAVLDQSTVLTGRTPAESIRETLDLARHCEALGYSRYWLAEHHNSDAVAGAAPEVLMAAIAATTTRIRIGSAGIMLPHYSALKVAEQFRVLEAIAPGRIDMGLGRAPGSDGLTAHALNPNAATAADNVPALVRDLLAWVSGAPLVERHPFRDIRAQPEGPTVPEAWGLGSSNYGAQVAAHFGLPYCFAHFITDGLGCAEAIAMYRDLYKPSERHPAPYVSVCVWALAAESEDEAERLYSSRALWRLSRDRGVFVPTPSPEEAAAHPWTDAERARAEKLRARAIVGTGAQVAERLTALALEVGADEVAVLSTAHDPRARRASYRLIAEAAGLAHERVAIAAE
;
A
#
# COMPACT_ATOMS: atom_id res chain seq x y z
N MET A 1 15.49 -10.39 -2.95
CA MET A 1 14.51 -9.28 -3.10
C MET A 1 13.62 -9.25 -1.87
N ARG A 2 13.35 -8.10 -1.29
CA ARG A 2 12.38 -7.97 -0.17
C ARG A 2 10.97 -7.92 -0.73
N LEU A 3 10.03 -8.58 -0.04
CA LEU A 3 8.60 -8.53 -0.37
C LEU A 3 7.82 -7.94 0.78
N ALA A 4 6.93 -7.01 0.44
CA ALA A 4 5.95 -6.41 1.33
C ALA A 4 4.52 -6.70 0.84
N VAL A 5 3.53 -6.34 1.62
CA VAL A 5 2.11 -6.51 1.30
C VAL A 5 1.41 -5.16 1.34
N LEU A 6 0.56 -4.89 0.35
CA LEU A 6 -0.48 -3.87 0.44
C LEU A 6 -1.84 -4.56 0.58
N ASP A 7 -2.61 -4.18 1.58
CA ASP A 7 -4.00 -4.60 1.75
C ASP A 7 -4.94 -3.40 1.71
N GLN A 8 -6.03 -3.54 0.95
CA GLN A 8 -7.08 -2.53 0.83
C GLN A 8 -8.33 -2.90 1.64
N SER A 9 -8.33 -4.02 2.38
CA SER A 9 -9.54 -4.57 3.03
C SER A 9 -10.68 -4.72 2.01
N THR A 10 -10.38 -5.40 0.89
CA THR A 10 -11.27 -5.50 -0.28
C THR A 10 -12.57 -6.21 0.10
N VAL A 11 -13.71 -5.62 -0.28
CA VAL A 11 -15.04 -6.23 -0.12
C VAL A 11 -15.29 -7.20 -1.27
N LEU A 12 -15.86 -8.36 -0.96
CA LEU A 12 -16.15 -9.44 -1.89
C LEU A 12 -17.67 -9.59 -2.04
N THR A 13 -18.17 -9.91 -3.24
CA THR A 13 -19.60 -10.18 -3.43
C THR A 13 -20.05 -11.32 -2.49
N GLY A 14 -21.24 -11.17 -1.92
CA GLY A 14 -21.78 -12.13 -0.96
C GLY A 14 -21.19 -12.07 0.45
N ARG A 15 -20.25 -11.16 0.73
CA ARG A 15 -19.65 -10.96 2.05
C ARG A 15 -19.84 -9.54 2.57
N THR A 16 -19.82 -9.41 3.88
CA THR A 16 -19.96 -8.11 4.54
C THR A 16 -18.63 -7.37 4.62
N PRO A 17 -18.62 -6.02 4.64
CA PRO A 17 -17.39 -5.24 4.89
C PRO A 17 -16.71 -5.60 6.22
N ALA A 18 -17.49 -5.97 7.26
CA ALA A 18 -16.93 -6.40 8.54
C ALA A 18 -16.13 -7.70 8.45
N GLU A 19 -16.50 -8.62 7.55
CA GLU A 19 -15.68 -9.81 7.26
C GLU A 19 -14.37 -9.45 6.57
N SER A 20 -14.37 -8.46 5.65
CA SER A 20 -13.15 -7.97 5.02
C SER A 20 -12.17 -7.37 6.02
N ILE A 21 -12.67 -6.65 7.03
CA ILE A 21 -11.83 -6.13 8.13
C ILE A 21 -11.20 -7.28 8.94
N ARG A 22 -11.98 -8.31 9.30
CA ARG A 22 -11.41 -9.47 10.02
C ARG A 22 -10.39 -10.24 9.18
N GLU A 23 -10.65 -10.42 7.88
CA GLU A 23 -9.69 -11.03 6.94
C GLU A 23 -8.38 -10.23 6.84
N THR A 24 -8.42 -8.90 6.90
CA THR A 24 -7.22 -8.06 6.94
C THR A 24 -6.33 -8.41 8.14
N LEU A 25 -6.91 -8.58 9.34
CA LEU A 25 -6.16 -8.95 10.54
C LEU A 25 -5.58 -10.37 10.45
N ASP A 26 -6.36 -11.32 9.91
CA ASP A 26 -5.91 -12.70 9.71
C ASP A 26 -4.79 -12.78 8.66
N LEU A 27 -4.92 -12.03 7.55
CA LEU A 27 -3.91 -11.97 6.50
C LEU A 27 -2.60 -11.36 6.99
N ALA A 28 -2.65 -10.33 7.85
CA ALA A 28 -1.44 -9.73 8.40
C ALA A 28 -0.61 -10.74 9.21
N ARG A 29 -1.26 -11.54 10.08
CA ARG A 29 -0.60 -12.64 10.82
C ARG A 29 -0.03 -13.71 9.89
N HIS A 30 -0.80 -14.06 8.85
CA HIS A 30 -0.36 -15.03 7.85
C HIS A 30 0.89 -14.53 7.10
N CYS A 31 0.91 -13.29 6.65
CA CYS A 31 2.05 -12.68 5.96
C CYS A 31 3.27 -12.55 6.88
N GLU A 32 3.09 -12.23 8.17
CA GLU A 32 4.18 -12.27 9.14
C GLU A 32 4.78 -13.67 9.25
N ALA A 33 3.94 -14.70 9.34
CA ALA A 33 4.40 -16.09 9.40
C ALA A 33 5.19 -16.52 8.16
N LEU A 34 4.86 -15.98 6.99
CA LEU A 34 5.54 -16.21 5.72
C LEU A 34 6.84 -15.42 5.54
N GLY A 35 7.13 -14.45 6.40
CA GLY A 35 8.36 -13.65 6.33
C GLY A 35 8.30 -12.41 5.45
N TYR A 36 7.12 -11.93 5.09
CA TYR A 36 6.98 -10.61 4.46
C TYR A 36 7.55 -9.51 5.36
N SER A 37 8.21 -8.53 4.76
CA SER A 37 8.90 -7.45 5.47
C SER A 37 7.92 -6.45 6.09
N ARG A 38 6.84 -6.13 5.36
CA ARG A 38 5.88 -5.06 5.69
C ARG A 38 4.46 -5.48 5.34
N TYR A 39 3.50 -4.98 6.11
CA TYR A 39 2.07 -5.06 5.83
C TYR A 39 1.47 -3.66 5.88
N TRP A 40 1.09 -3.14 4.73
CA TRP A 40 0.57 -1.80 4.56
C TRP A 40 -0.92 -1.80 4.29
N LEU A 41 -1.61 -0.81 4.81
CA LEU A 41 -3.04 -0.63 4.75
C LEU A 41 -3.39 0.62 3.95
N ALA A 42 -4.26 0.48 2.95
CA ALA A 42 -4.77 1.61 2.20
C ALA A 42 -5.88 2.35 2.97
N GLU A 43 -6.10 3.61 2.61
CA GLU A 43 -7.20 4.43 3.09
C GLU A 43 -8.13 4.78 1.92
N HIS A 44 -9.40 4.41 2.04
CA HIS A 44 -10.44 4.79 1.08
C HIS A 44 -11.75 5.07 1.82
N HIS A 45 -12.50 6.07 1.36
CA HIS A 45 -13.75 6.48 1.98
C HIS A 45 -14.91 6.35 1.00
N ASN A 46 -16.12 6.10 1.52
CA ASN A 46 -17.37 6.03 0.77
C ASN A 46 -17.28 5.08 -0.44
N SER A 47 -16.78 3.85 -0.22
CA SER A 47 -16.56 2.87 -1.30
C SER A 47 -17.17 1.52 -0.93
N ASP A 48 -17.98 0.96 -1.81
CA ASP A 48 -18.51 -0.40 -1.67
C ASP A 48 -17.44 -1.47 -1.97
N ALA A 49 -16.35 -1.09 -2.64
CA ALA A 49 -15.29 -2.01 -3.05
C ALA A 49 -14.27 -2.32 -1.94
N VAL A 50 -14.11 -1.44 -0.97
CA VAL A 50 -13.08 -1.53 0.08
C VAL A 50 -13.61 -1.03 1.41
N ALA A 51 -13.26 -1.73 2.50
CA ALA A 51 -13.72 -1.44 3.85
C ALA A 51 -12.69 -0.65 4.69
N GLY A 52 -11.48 -0.45 4.18
CA GLY A 52 -10.37 0.19 4.91
C GLY A 52 -10.46 1.70 4.91
N ALA A 53 -11.24 2.29 5.84
CA ALA A 53 -11.41 3.73 5.97
C ALA A 53 -10.56 4.37 7.08
N ALA A 54 -9.98 3.56 7.98
CA ALA A 54 -9.19 4.03 9.13
C ALA A 54 -7.97 3.11 9.32
N PRO A 55 -6.92 3.28 8.49
CA PRO A 55 -5.75 2.41 8.54
C PRO A 55 -5.05 2.44 9.91
N GLU A 56 -5.00 3.58 10.60
CA GLU A 56 -4.38 3.71 11.92
C GLU A 56 -5.06 2.82 13.00
N VAL A 57 -6.38 2.62 12.90
CA VAL A 57 -7.11 1.72 13.81
C VAL A 57 -6.76 0.26 13.53
N LEU A 58 -6.70 -0.12 12.24
CA LEU A 58 -6.29 -1.47 11.83
C LEU A 58 -4.82 -1.74 12.14
N MET A 59 -3.95 -0.74 11.98
CA MET A 59 -2.53 -0.82 12.36
C MET A 59 -2.37 -1.14 13.84
N ALA A 60 -3.13 -0.50 14.73
CA ALA A 60 -3.10 -0.78 16.17
C ALA A 60 -3.51 -2.23 16.47
N ALA A 61 -4.58 -2.73 15.84
CA ALA A 61 -5.03 -4.11 16.00
C ALA A 61 -4.00 -5.13 15.49
N ILE A 62 -3.36 -4.86 14.34
CA ILE A 62 -2.30 -5.71 13.80
C ILE A 62 -1.05 -5.65 14.69
N ALA A 63 -0.68 -4.47 15.18
CA ALA A 63 0.47 -4.30 16.08
C ALA A 63 0.35 -5.13 17.35
N ALA A 64 -0.86 -5.24 17.90
CA ALA A 64 -1.16 -6.04 19.08
C ALA A 64 -1.12 -7.57 18.82
N THR A 65 -1.18 -8.03 17.58
CA THR A 65 -1.27 -9.45 17.21
C THR A 65 -0.10 -9.96 16.37
N THR A 66 0.90 -9.12 16.13
CA THR A 66 2.14 -9.42 15.38
C THR A 66 3.36 -8.94 16.15
N THR A 67 4.54 -9.47 15.85
CA THR A 67 5.75 -9.19 16.64
C THR A 67 6.95 -8.71 15.83
N ARG A 68 6.98 -8.96 14.51
CA ARG A 68 8.14 -8.72 13.64
C ARG A 68 7.84 -7.88 12.41
N ILE A 69 6.73 -8.20 11.72
CA ILE A 69 6.37 -7.51 10.48
C ILE A 69 6.21 -6.00 10.74
N ARG A 70 6.75 -5.18 9.85
CA ARG A 70 6.50 -3.74 9.91
C ARG A 70 5.06 -3.46 9.46
N ILE A 71 4.43 -2.48 10.04
CA ILE A 71 3.01 -2.18 9.84
C ILE A 71 2.89 -0.72 9.43
N GLY A 72 2.14 -0.46 8.36
CA GLY A 72 2.06 0.91 7.88
C GLY A 72 0.76 1.28 7.18
N SER A 73 0.63 2.56 6.93
CA SER A 73 -0.36 3.10 6.00
C SER A 73 0.21 3.18 4.59
N ALA A 74 -0.64 2.98 3.56
CA ALA A 74 -0.25 3.21 2.17
C ALA A 74 -1.43 3.78 1.35
N GLY A 75 -1.76 5.04 1.75
CA GLY A 75 -1.19 5.97 2.74
C GLY A 75 -2.27 6.75 3.44
N ILE A 76 -1.88 7.44 4.49
CA ILE A 76 -2.75 8.44 5.10
C ILE A 76 -3.04 9.53 4.07
N MET A 77 -4.31 9.83 3.86
CA MET A 77 -4.75 10.90 2.96
C MET A 77 -4.60 12.25 3.67
N LEU A 78 -3.35 12.70 3.82
CA LEU A 78 -2.96 13.82 4.69
C LEU A 78 -3.79 15.10 4.51
N PRO A 79 -4.28 15.47 3.31
CA PRO A 79 -5.14 16.64 3.16
C PRO A 79 -6.47 16.58 3.93
N HIS A 80 -6.92 15.41 4.38
CA HIS A 80 -8.14 15.29 5.18
C HIS A 80 -7.94 15.61 6.66
N TYR A 81 -6.70 15.67 7.14
CA TYR A 81 -6.38 15.66 8.57
C TYR A 81 -5.51 16.82 9.01
N SER A 82 -5.56 17.11 10.30
CA SER A 82 -4.53 17.92 10.98
C SER A 82 -3.22 17.11 11.02
N ALA A 83 -2.12 17.69 10.56
CA ALA A 83 -0.80 17.06 10.62
C ALA A 83 -0.39 16.73 12.08
N LEU A 84 -0.78 17.56 13.06
CA LEU A 84 -0.58 17.28 14.49
C LEU A 84 -1.34 16.01 14.90
N LYS A 85 -2.62 15.87 14.50
CA LYS A 85 -3.42 14.69 14.87
C LYS A 85 -2.86 13.42 14.28
N VAL A 86 -2.41 13.45 13.03
CA VAL A 86 -1.71 12.32 12.40
C VAL A 86 -0.42 11.99 13.15
N ALA A 87 0.38 13.00 13.50
CA ALA A 87 1.60 12.79 14.29
C ALA A 87 1.32 12.07 15.60
N GLU A 88 0.29 12.51 16.35
CA GLU A 88 -0.11 11.86 17.62
C GLU A 88 -0.54 10.39 17.41
N GLN A 89 -1.35 10.10 16.40
CA GLN A 89 -1.77 8.75 16.07
C GLN A 89 -0.55 7.84 15.79
N PHE A 90 0.39 8.30 14.98
CA PHE A 90 1.59 7.54 14.66
C PHE A 90 2.58 7.45 15.82
N ARG A 91 2.63 8.44 16.71
CA ARG A 91 3.41 8.35 17.97
C ARG A 91 2.80 7.30 18.92
N VAL A 92 1.47 7.21 19.01
CA VAL A 92 0.80 6.15 19.79
C VAL A 92 1.08 4.77 19.18
N LEU A 93 0.99 4.62 17.85
CA LEU A 93 1.33 3.37 17.17
C LEU A 93 2.79 2.95 17.40
N GLU A 94 3.72 3.90 17.33
CA GLU A 94 5.14 3.66 17.59
C GLU A 94 5.40 3.24 19.05
N ALA A 95 4.64 3.77 20.01
CA ALA A 95 4.70 3.34 21.40
C ALA A 95 4.14 1.91 21.61
N ILE A 96 3.15 1.50 20.81
CA ILE A 96 2.61 0.13 20.83
C ILE A 96 3.59 -0.86 20.18
N ALA A 97 4.20 -0.47 19.05
CA ALA A 97 5.08 -1.35 18.26
C ALA A 97 6.38 -0.61 17.86
N PRO A 98 7.30 -0.38 18.81
CA PRO A 98 8.51 0.40 18.59
C PRO A 98 9.35 -0.13 17.43
N GLY A 99 9.75 0.76 16.51
CA GLY A 99 10.59 0.45 15.36
C GLY A 99 9.90 -0.32 14.23
N ARG A 100 8.60 -0.61 14.34
CA ARG A 100 7.85 -1.36 13.33
C ARG A 100 6.82 -0.53 12.54
N ILE A 101 6.70 0.76 12.79
CA ILE A 101 5.65 1.59 12.20
C ILE A 101 6.15 2.32 10.96
N ASP A 102 5.40 2.21 9.86
CA ASP A 102 5.59 2.94 8.63
C ASP A 102 4.45 3.95 8.42
N MET A 103 4.79 5.19 8.16
CA MET A 103 3.86 6.27 7.90
C MET A 103 3.92 6.65 6.41
N GLY A 104 3.13 5.96 5.59
CA GLY A 104 3.00 6.28 4.17
C GLY A 104 2.07 7.47 3.96
N LEU A 105 2.52 8.44 3.19
CA LEU A 105 1.85 9.70 2.96
C LEU A 105 1.23 9.78 1.57
N GLY A 106 -0.08 9.98 1.49
CA GLY A 106 -0.85 10.18 0.29
C GLY A 106 -1.34 11.62 0.13
N ARG A 107 -1.42 12.10 -1.12
CA ARG A 107 -2.03 13.39 -1.47
C ARG A 107 -3.45 13.23 -2.01
N ALA A 108 -3.72 12.12 -2.68
CA ALA A 108 -5.01 11.87 -3.32
C ALA A 108 -6.14 11.82 -2.27
N PRO A 109 -7.38 12.21 -2.62
CA PRO A 109 -8.47 12.23 -1.64
C PRO A 109 -8.95 10.83 -1.22
N GLY A 110 -8.59 9.75 -1.92
CA GLY A 110 -9.06 8.38 -1.63
C GLY A 110 -10.58 8.21 -1.71
N SER A 111 -11.29 9.17 -2.31
CA SER A 111 -12.75 9.27 -2.36
C SER A 111 -13.22 10.22 -3.46
N ASP A 112 -14.53 10.40 -3.58
CA ASP A 112 -15.14 11.46 -4.38
C ASP A 112 -15.04 12.84 -3.69
N GLY A 113 -15.34 13.92 -4.45
CA GLY A 113 -15.19 15.29 -3.96
C GLY A 113 -16.15 15.66 -2.81
N LEU A 114 -17.35 15.09 -2.76
CA LEU A 114 -18.32 15.34 -1.69
C LEU A 114 -17.84 14.71 -0.38
N THR A 115 -17.37 13.48 -0.45
CA THR A 115 -16.78 12.76 0.68
C THR A 115 -15.51 13.47 1.19
N ALA A 116 -14.64 13.92 0.29
CA ALA A 116 -13.45 14.69 0.65
C ALA A 116 -13.84 15.98 1.41
N HIS A 117 -14.89 16.70 0.94
CA HIS A 117 -15.40 17.88 1.61
C HIS A 117 -16.02 17.58 2.99
N ALA A 118 -16.69 16.43 3.12
CA ALA A 118 -17.26 16.00 4.40
C ALA A 118 -16.17 15.66 5.44
N LEU A 119 -15.04 15.08 4.99
CA LEU A 119 -13.89 14.79 5.85
C LEU A 119 -13.15 16.06 6.26
N ASN A 120 -12.89 16.94 5.31
CA ASN A 120 -12.28 18.24 5.52
C ASN A 120 -12.78 19.25 4.48
N PRO A 121 -13.59 20.25 4.88
CA PRO A 121 -14.05 21.30 3.96
C PRO A 121 -12.92 22.05 3.24
N ASN A 122 -11.70 22.04 3.79
CA ASN A 122 -10.52 22.67 3.22
C ASN A 122 -9.57 21.68 2.50
N ALA A 123 -10.02 20.45 2.21
CA ALA A 123 -9.17 19.40 1.64
C ALA A 123 -8.48 19.83 0.32
N ALA A 124 -9.14 20.57 -0.54
CA ALA A 124 -8.56 21.08 -1.79
C ALA A 124 -7.37 22.02 -1.52
N THR A 125 -7.53 23.02 -0.65
CA THR A 125 -6.46 23.93 -0.24
C THR A 125 -5.33 23.19 0.50
N ALA A 126 -5.67 22.20 1.32
CA ALA A 126 -4.69 21.35 1.99
C ALA A 126 -3.88 20.52 0.99
N ALA A 127 -4.51 20.02 -0.08
CA ALA A 127 -3.84 19.28 -1.15
C ALA A 127 -2.83 20.13 -1.94
N ASP A 128 -3.06 21.43 -2.06
CA ASP A 128 -2.10 22.38 -2.67
C ASP A 128 -0.91 22.65 -1.73
N ASN A 129 -1.08 22.46 -0.43
CA ASN A 129 -0.08 22.75 0.60
C ASN A 129 0.58 21.47 1.18
N VAL A 130 0.48 20.33 0.51
CA VAL A 130 1.05 19.05 0.99
C VAL A 130 2.51 19.14 1.43
N PRO A 131 3.43 19.86 0.75
CA PRO A 131 4.80 19.97 1.23
C PRO A 131 4.91 20.60 2.63
N ALA A 132 4.09 21.62 2.94
CA ALA A 132 4.08 22.22 4.28
C ALA A 132 3.50 21.26 5.33
N LEU A 133 2.41 20.55 4.99
CA LEU A 133 1.83 19.53 5.87
C LEU A 133 2.81 18.41 6.17
N VAL A 134 3.53 17.93 5.15
CA VAL A 134 4.58 16.88 5.32
C VAL A 134 5.71 17.38 6.19
N ARG A 135 6.22 18.58 5.96
CA ARG A 135 7.27 19.19 6.78
C ARG A 135 6.86 19.24 8.27
N ASP A 136 5.67 19.76 8.54
CA ASP A 136 5.17 19.93 9.92
C ASP A 136 4.88 18.58 10.58
N LEU A 137 4.33 17.62 9.83
CA LEU A 137 4.13 16.25 10.29
C LEU A 137 5.45 15.57 10.67
N LEU A 138 6.46 15.66 9.80
CA LEU A 138 7.78 15.09 10.05
C LEU A 138 8.45 15.73 11.30
N ALA A 139 8.30 17.04 11.49
CA ALA A 139 8.79 17.72 12.68
C ALA A 139 8.08 17.21 13.94
N TRP A 140 6.74 17.19 13.97
CA TRP A 140 6.00 16.70 15.13
C TRP A 140 6.25 15.23 15.44
N VAL A 141 6.28 14.37 14.44
CA VAL A 141 6.46 12.92 14.67
C VAL A 141 7.88 12.58 15.14
N SER A 142 8.88 13.37 14.75
CA SER A 142 10.28 13.18 15.17
C SER A 142 10.64 13.94 16.47
N GLY A 143 9.79 14.87 16.91
CA GLY A 143 10.12 15.77 18.01
C GLY A 143 11.08 16.92 17.61
N ALA A 144 11.34 17.09 16.31
CA ALA A 144 12.12 18.21 15.80
C ALA A 144 11.33 19.54 15.92
N PRO A 145 12.03 20.70 16.04
CA PRO A 145 11.34 21.98 16.10
C PRO A 145 10.65 22.30 14.76
N LEU A 146 9.47 22.89 14.84
CA LEU A 146 8.81 23.50 13.69
C LEU A 146 9.62 24.75 13.23
N VAL A 147 9.29 25.26 12.03
CA VAL A 147 9.96 26.46 11.52
C VAL A 147 9.82 27.63 12.49
N GLU A 148 10.82 28.52 12.58
CA GLU A 148 10.99 29.54 13.61
C GLU A 148 9.76 30.41 13.85
N ARG A 149 9.02 30.77 12.80
CA ARG A 149 7.80 31.61 12.89
C ARG A 149 6.51 30.82 12.81
N HIS A 150 6.55 29.49 13.07
CA HIS A 150 5.34 28.68 13.03
C HIS A 150 4.39 29.05 14.18
N PRO A 151 3.07 29.24 13.93
CA PRO A 151 2.13 29.64 14.98
C PRO A 151 1.98 28.59 16.09
N PHE A 152 2.31 27.33 15.82
CA PHE A 152 2.22 26.20 16.74
C PHE A 152 3.58 25.68 17.20
N ARG A 153 4.64 26.48 17.15
CA ARG A 153 6.00 26.06 17.45
C ARG A 153 6.20 25.45 18.84
N ASP A 154 5.34 25.82 19.80
CA ASP A 154 5.40 25.35 21.18
C ASP A 154 4.51 24.11 21.44
N ILE A 155 3.79 23.63 20.39
CA ILE A 155 2.98 22.41 20.44
C ILE A 155 3.82 21.20 20.09
N ARG A 156 3.71 20.14 20.91
CA ARG A 156 4.39 18.85 20.71
C ARG A 156 3.39 17.74 20.52
N ALA A 157 3.68 16.81 19.61
CA ALA A 157 2.89 15.60 19.45
C ALA A 157 3.23 14.59 20.56
N GLN A 158 2.22 14.05 21.21
CA GLN A 158 2.36 13.06 22.28
C GLN A 158 1.89 11.66 21.83
N PRO A 159 2.42 10.57 22.41
CA PRO A 159 3.52 10.53 23.38
C PRO A 159 4.90 10.72 22.73
N GLU A 160 5.80 11.41 23.39
CA GLU A 160 7.22 11.39 23.00
C GLU A 160 7.83 10.02 23.33
N GLY A 161 8.90 9.65 22.62
CA GLY A 161 9.57 8.37 22.83
C GLY A 161 10.86 8.26 22.02
N PRO A 162 11.70 7.25 22.29
CA PRO A 162 13.03 7.13 21.71
C PRO A 162 13.04 6.68 20.24
N THR A 163 11.95 6.09 19.74
CA THR A 163 11.81 5.66 18.36
C THR A 163 10.82 6.54 17.61
N VAL A 164 10.94 6.56 16.29
CA VAL A 164 10.14 7.41 15.39
C VAL A 164 9.65 6.56 14.22
N PRO A 165 8.37 6.64 13.84
CA PRO A 165 7.84 5.98 12.65
C PRO A 165 8.67 6.29 11.40
N GLU A 166 8.79 5.34 10.50
CA GLU A 166 9.44 5.53 9.21
C GLU A 166 8.46 6.17 8.22
N ALA A 167 8.74 7.40 7.80
CA ALA A 167 7.91 8.09 6.83
C ALA A 167 8.24 7.65 5.40
N TRP A 168 7.19 7.46 4.57
CA TRP A 168 7.30 7.06 3.17
C TRP A 168 6.54 8.02 2.26
N GLY A 169 7.16 8.42 1.16
CA GLY A 169 6.46 9.09 0.07
C GLY A 169 5.78 8.07 -0.83
N LEU A 170 4.49 8.27 -1.12
CA LEU A 170 3.71 7.38 -1.97
C LEU A 170 3.17 8.13 -3.18
N GLY A 171 3.06 7.44 -4.32
CA GLY A 171 2.46 8.06 -5.49
C GLY A 171 2.41 7.15 -6.72
N SER A 172 1.64 7.60 -7.71
CA SER A 172 1.57 6.99 -9.04
C SER A 172 1.94 7.99 -10.14
N SER A 173 2.69 9.03 -9.77
CA SER A 173 3.10 10.12 -10.67
C SER A 173 4.39 10.79 -10.18
N ASN A 174 4.95 11.66 -11.01
CA ASN A 174 6.16 12.43 -10.70
C ASN A 174 6.03 13.29 -9.43
N TYR A 175 4.84 13.76 -9.09
CA TYR A 175 4.65 14.61 -7.90
C TYR A 175 5.04 13.90 -6.60
N GLY A 176 4.58 12.65 -6.39
CA GLY A 176 4.96 11.86 -5.21
C GLY A 176 6.47 11.62 -5.13
N ALA A 177 7.10 11.36 -6.27
CA ALA A 177 8.54 11.21 -6.40
C ALA A 177 9.31 12.47 -5.97
N GLN A 178 8.87 13.65 -6.44
CA GLN A 178 9.46 14.95 -6.07
C GLN A 178 9.34 15.23 -4.57
N VAL A 179 8.17 15.00 -3.98
CA VAL A 179 7.94 15.20 -2.53
C VAL A 179 8.83 14.26 -1.71
N ALA A 180 8.87 12.97 -2.04
CA ALA A 180 9.72 12.00 -1.36
C ALA A 180 11.20 12.38 -1.46
N ALA A 181 11.67 12.73 -2.65
CA ALA A 181 13.05 13.14 -2.90
C ALA A 181 13.43 14.42 -2.12
N HIS A 182 12.52 15.41 -2.08
CA HIS A 182 12.75 16.68 -1.38
C HIS A 182 12.96 16.50 0.13
N PHE A 183 12.20 15.58 0.75
CA PHE A 183 12.29 15.31 2.19
C PHE A 183 13.24 14.16 2.53
N GLY A 184 13.94 13.58 1.56
CA GLY A 184 14.84 12.45 1.79
C GLY A 184 14.14 11.22 2.37
N LEU A 185 12.92 10.94 1.88
CA LEU A 185 12.12 9.79 2.29
C LEU A 185 12.27 8.62 1.33
N PRO A 186 12.13 7.37 1.79
CA PRO A 186 11.89 6.24 0.88
C PRO A 186 10.63 6.50 0.05
N TYR A 187 10.62 5.99 -1.19
CA TYR A 187 9.54 6.20 -2.15
C TYR A 187 8.93 4.88 -2.60
N CYS A 188 7.60 4.80 -2.61
CA CYS A 188 6.88 3.67 -3.21
C CYS A 188 6.00 4.14 -4.37
N PHE A 189 6.26 3.59 -5.58
CA PHE A 189 5.42 3.84 -6.74
C PHE A 189 4.26 2.85 -6.79
N ALA A 190 3.03 3.36 -6.88
CA ALA A 190 1.81 2.57 -6.97
C ALA A 190 1.54 2.08 -8.41
N HIS A 191 2.36 1.14 -8.87
CA HIS A 191 2.32 0.53 -10.20
C HIS A 191 0.94 -0.05 -10.56
N PHE A 192 0.24 -0.64 -9.58
CA PHE A 192 -1.09 -1.24 -9.76
C PHE A 192 -2.19 -0.24 -10.18
N ILE A 193 -1.98 1.05 -9.97
CA ILE A 193 -2.93 2.12 -10.35
C ILE A 193 -2.84 2.40 -11.85
N THR A 194 -1.63 2.49 -12.39
CA THR A 194 -1.33 2.91 -13.76
C THR A 194 -0.97 1.73 -14.69
N ASP A 195 -1.00 0.49 -14.17
CA ASP A 195 -0.47 -0.69 -14.86
C ASP A 195 0.99 -0.49 -15.33
N GLY A 196 1.78 0.21 -14.51
CA GLY A 196 3.20 0.49 -14.72
C GLY A 196 3.53 1.75 -15.53
N LEU A 197 2.53 2.42 -16.10
CA LEU A 197 2.79 3.64 -16.88
C LEU A 197 3.40 4.73 -15.99
N GLY A 198 4.53 5.29 -16.43
CA GLY A 198 5.27 6.33 -15.72
C GLY A 198 6.11 5.84 -14.52
N CYS A 199 6.23 4.52 -14.30
CA CYS A 199 6.96 3.98 -13.16
C CYS A 199 8.46 4.28 -13.24
N ALA A 200 9.09 3.93 -14.36
CA ALA A 200 10.53 4.13 -14.56
C ALA A 200 10.91 5.62 -14.50
N GLU A 201 10.11 6.47 -15.14
CA GLU A 201 10.34 7.93 -15.15
C GLU A 201 10.23 8.55 -13.76
N ALA A 202 9.21 8.13 -12.97
CA ALA A 202 9.02 8.64 -11.62
C ALA A 202 10.15 8.19 -10.68
N ILE A 203 10.63 6.94 -10.81
CA ILE A 203 11.74 6.42 -10.02
C ILE A 203 13.07 7.10 -10.41
N ALA A 204 13.31 7.31 -11.70
CA ALA A 204 14.48 8.04 -12.17
C ALA A 204 14.48 9.49 -11.60
N MET A 205 13.35 10.18 -11.73
CA MET A 205 13.17 11.52 -11.16
C MET A 205 13.38 11.55 -9.64
N TYR A 206 12.86 10.58 -8.91
CA TYR A 206 13.09 10.47 -7.47
C TYR A 206 14.56 10.39 -7.13
N ARG A 207 15.34 9.54 -7.84
CA ARG A 207 16.77 9.38 -7.61
C ARG A 207 17.58 10.63 -7.97
N ASP A 208 17.25 11.25 -9.10
CA ASP A 208 17.95 12.46 -9.59
C ASP A 208 17.76 13.65 -8.64
N LEU A 209 16.57 13.77 -8.03
CA LEU A 209 16.22 14.88 -7.14
C LEU A 209 16.46 14.58 -5.66
N TYR A 210 16.88 13.34 -5.32
CA TYR A 210 16.96 12.88 -3.93
C TYR A 210 17.91 13.73 -3.09
N LYS A 211 17.41 14.20 -1.97
CA LYS A 211 18.19 14.91 -0.95
C LYS A 211 18.41 13.97 0.23
N PRO A 212 19.66 13.53 0.49
CA PRO A 212 19.95 12.71 1.64
C PRO A 212 19.43 13.30 2.94
N SER A 213 18.84 12.46 3.79
CA SER A 213 18.46 12.80 5.15
C SER A 213 19.32 12.00 6.13
N GLU A 214 19.33 12.41 7.40
CA GLU A 214 20.05 11.67 8.45
C GLU A 214 19.59 10.22 8.54
N ARG A 215 18.30 9.96 8.39
CA ARG A 215 17.71 8.62 8.46
C ARG A 215 17.90 7.80 7.19
N HIS A 216 17.97 8.47 6.05
CA HIS A 216 18.08 7.84 4.74
C HIS A 216 19.18 8.54 3.94
N PRO A 217 20.46 8.13 4.11
CA PRO A 217 21.59 8.73 3.40
C PRO A 217 21.60 8.39 1.90
N ALA A 218 20.82 7.42 1.47
CA ALA A 218 20.66 6.99 0.08
C ALA A 218 19.18 6.78 -0.26
N PRO A 219 18.78 6.92 -1.54
CA PRO A 219 17.42 6.66 -1.98
C PRO A 219 17.06 5.19 -1.78
N TYR A 220 15.82 4.92 -1.33
CA TYR A 220 15.25 3.58 -1.22
C TYR A 220 13.93 3.53 -1.97
N VAL A 221 13.78 2.56 -2.86
CA VAL A 221 12.64 2.46 -3.79
C VAL A 221 11.85 1.17 -3.53
N SER A 222 10.55 1.32 -3.37
CA SER A 222 9.60 0.22 -3.45
C SER A 222 8.65 0.42 -4.65
N VAL A 223 8.14 -0.69 -5.18
CA VAL A 223 7.11 -0.69 -6.22
C VAL A 223 5.94 -1.54 -5.75
N CYS A 224 4.74 -0.96 -5.71
CA CYS A 224 3.55 -1.71 -5.35
C CYS A 224 2.82 -2.22 -6.59
N VAL A 225 2.75 -3.54 -6.75
CA VAL A 225 2.16 -4.20 -7.92
C VAL A 225 0.97 -5.07 -7.52
N TRP A 226 0.03 -5.22 -8.45
CA TRP A 226 -0.98 -6.25 -8.30
C TRP A 226 -0.45 -7.58 -8.87
N ALA A 227 -0.47 -8.65 -8.06
CA ALA A 227 -0.04 -9.98 -8.47
C ALA A 227 -0.92 -11.06 -7.85
N LEU A 228 -1.07 -12.20 -8.54
CA LEU A 228 -1.82 -13.36 -8.08
C LEU A 228 -1.12 -14.65 -8.48
N ALA A 229 -0.85 -15.51 -7.51
CA ALA A 229 -0.33 -16.85 -7.73
C ALA A 229 -1.37 -17.91 -7.38
N ALA A 230 -1.35 -19.03 -8.10
CA ALA A 230 -2.12 -20.22 -7.80
C ALA A 230 -1.28 -21.49 -8.00
N GLU A 231 -1.82 -22.66 -7.63
CA GLU A 231 -1.11 -23.94 -7.77
C GLU A 231 -0.89 -24.35 -9.25
N SER A 232 -1.75 -23.83 -10.16
CA SER A 232 -1.63 -24.04 -11.60
C SER A 232 -1.96 -22.76 -12.36
N GLU A 233 -1.55 -22.68 -13.64
CA GLU A 233 -1.87 -21.56 -14.52
C GLU A 233 -3.38 -21.46 -14.76
N ASP A 234 -4.07 -22.58 -14.98
CA ASP A 234 -5.53 -22.61 -15.19
C ASP A 234 -6.28 -22.04 -13.99
N GLU A 235 -5.87 -22.40 -12.76
CA GLU A 235 -6.47 -21.84 -11.56
C GLU A 235 -6.13 -20.36 -11.38
N ALA A 236 -4.92 -19.95 -11.71
CA ALA A 236 -4.54 -18.54 -11.68
C ALA A 236 -5.39 -17.70 -12.65
N GLU A 237 -5.65 -18.22 -13.87
CA GLU A 237 -6.52 -17.56 -14.85
C GLU A 237 -7.98 -17.53 -14.36
N ARG A 238 -8.49 -18.62 -13.79
CA ARG A 238 -9.82 -18.65 -13.21
C ARG A 238 -9.99 -17.60 -12.11
N LEU A 239 -9.05 -17.51 -11.19
CA LEU A 239 -9.07 -16.52 -10.10
C LEU A 239 -8.90 -15.08 -10.64
N TYR A 240 -8.07 -14.89 -11.67
CA TYR A 240 -7.88 -13.58 -12.30
C TYR A 240 -9.15 -13.04 -12.98
N SER A 241 -10.05 -13.91 -13.44
CA SER A 241 -11.29 -13.49 -14.10
C SER A 241 -12.13 -12.54 -13.26
N SER A 242 -12.16 -12.73 -11.94
CA SER A 242 -12.79 -11.82 -10.96
C SER A 242 -12.25 -10.39 -11.07
N ARG A 243 -10.90 -10.27 -11.12
CA ARG A 243 -10.26 -8.97 -11.28
C ARG A 243 -10.53 -8.36 -12.65
N ALA A 244 -10.51 -9.17 -13.71
CA ALA A 244 -10.80 -8.67 -15.05
C ALA A 244 -12.20 -8.02 -15.11
N LEU A 245 -13.22 -8.69 -14.57
CA LEU A 245 -14.57 -8.15 -14.49
C LEU A 245 -14.64 -6.89 -13.60
N TRP A 246 -14.01 -6.92 -12.41
CA TRP A 246 -13.94 -5.78 -11.51
C TRP A 246 -13.27 -4.55 -12.19
N ARG A 247 -12.21 -4.77 -12.97
CA ARG A 247 -11.50 -3.70 -13.68
C ARG A 247 -12.38 -3.00 -14.71
N LEU A 248 -13.31 -3.71 -15.37
CA LEU A 248 -14.26 -3.10 -16.29
C LEU A 248 -15.23 -2.12 -15.58
N SER A 249 -15.69 -2.48 -14.39
CA SER A 249 -16.51 -1.59 -13.55
C SER A 249 -15.72 -0.36 -13.13
N ARG A 250 -14.49 -0.56 -12.64
CA ARG A 250 -13.58 0.54 -12.25
C ARG A 250 -13.28 1.49 -13.41
N ASP A 251 -13.05 0.97 -14.63
CA ASP A 251 -12.77 1.79 -15.81
C ASP A 251 -13.98 2.70 -16.17
N ARG A 252 -15.18 2.36 -15.71
CA ARG A 252 -16.41 3.17 -15.80
C ARG A 252 -16.63 4.09 -14.59
N GLY A 253 -15.67 4.13 -13.64
CA GLY A 253 -15.80 4.90 -12.40
C GLY A 253 -16.71 4.26 -11.34
N VAL A 254 -17.10 2.98 -11.50
CA VAL A 254 -17.98 2.27 -10.58
C VAL A 254 -17.14 1.32 -9.72
N PHE A 255 -17.14 1.55 -8.42
CA PHE A 255 -16.38 0.76 -7.45
C PHE A 255 -17.34 -0.20 -6.72
N VAL A 256 -17.33 -1.46 -7.14
CA VAL A 256 -18.19 -2.53 -6.61
C VAL A 256 -17.36 -3.55 -5.84
N PRO A 257 -17.98 -4.38 -4.96
CA PRO A 257 -17.32 -5.54 -4.39
C PRO A 257 -16.69 -6.43 -5.47
N THR A 258 -15.60 -7.09 -5.14
CA THR A 258 -14.92 -8.00 -6.08
C THR A 258 -15.82 -9.19 -6.39
N PRO A 259 -16.18 -9.42 -7.66
CA PRO A 259 -17.04 -10.53 -8.07
C PRO A 259 -16.33 -11.88 -7.91
N SER A 260 -17.10 -12.96 -7.86
CA SER A 260 -16.58 -14.32 -7.90
C SER A 260 -16.10 -14.71 -9.32
N PRO A 261 -15.26 -15.74 -9.48
CA PRO A 261 -14.94 -16.30 -10.79
C PRO A 261 -16.19 -16.80 -11.53
N GLU A 262 -17.18 -17.31 -10.82
CA GLU A 262 -18.46 -17.79 -11.36
C GLU A 262 -19.29 -16.64 -11.92
N GLU A 263 -19.34 -15.50 -11.20
CA GLU A 263 -19.98 -14.27 -11.70
C GLU A 263 -19.24 -13.74 -12.95
N ALA A 264 -17.92 -13.79 -12.95
CA ALA A 264 -17.11 -13.40 -14.12
C ALA A 264 -17.35 -14.33 -15.32
N ALA A 265 -17.49 -15.62 -15.10
CA ALA A 265 -17.79 -16.59 -16.16
C ALA A 265 -19.21 -16.42 -16.73
N ALA A 266 -20.17 -16.04 -15.88
CA ALA A 266 -21.57 -15.80 -16.27
C ALA A 266 -21.79 -14.42 -16.91
N HIS A 267 -20.81 -13.49 -16.86
CA HIS A 267 -20.94 -12.16 -17.41
C HIS A 267 -21.07 -12.21 -18.95
N PRO A 268 -22.04 -11.49 -19.55
CA PRO A 268 -22.22 -11.46 -21.00
C PRO A 268 -21.19 -10.55 -21.68
N TRP A 269 -19.94 -11.02 -21.72
CA TRP A 269 -18.82 -10.27 -22.28
C TRP A 269 -19.07 -9.80 -23.71
N THR A 270 -18.99 -8.51 -23.95
CA THR A 270 -18.91 -7.94 -25.30
C THR A 270 -17.50 -8.10 -25.90
N ASP A 271 -17.35 -7.97 -27.22
CA ASP A 271 -16.03 -8.03 -27.87
C ASP A 271 -15.10 -6.92 -27.38
N ALA A 272 -15.63 -5.72 -27.13
CA ALA A 272 -14.87 -4.60 -26.59
C ALA A 272 -14.36 -4.87 -25.18
N GLU A 273 -15.17 -5.49 -24.30
CA GLU A 273 -14.78 -5.88 -22.95
C GLU A 273 -13.73 -7.00 -22.96
N ARG A 274 -13.88 -8.00 -23.86
CA ARG A 274 -12.87 -9.06 -24.06
C ARG A 274 -11.53 -8.45 -24.47
N ALA A 275 -11.52 -7.60 -25.50
CA ALA A 275 -10.31 -6.93 -25.95
C ALA A 275 -9.67 -6.06 -24.84
N ARG A 276 -10.48 -5.43 -23.99
CA ARG A 276 -10.00 -4.68 -22.83
C ARG A 276 -9.39 -5.60 -21.78
N ALA A 277 -10.07 -6.71 -21.45
CA ALA A 277 -9.60 -7.70 -20.49
C ALA A 277 -8.27 -8.33 -20.93
N GLU A 278 -8.09 -8.64 -22.20
CA GLU A 278 -6.84 -9.15 -22.77
C GLU A 278 -5.68 -8.15 -22.59
N LYS A 279 -5.92 -6.86 -22.86
CA LYS A 279 -4.90 -5.81 -22.64
C LYS A 279 -4.52 -5.67 -21.16
N LEU A 280 -5.47 -5.82 -20.24
CA LEU A 280 -5.22 -5.82 -18.81
C LEU A 280 -4.46 -7.07 -18.39
N ARG A 281 -4.83 -8.25 -18.93
CA ARG A 281 -4.17 -9.53 -18.63
C ARG A 281 -2.71 -9.53 -19.05
N ALA A 282 -2.39 -8.98 -20.21
CA ALA A 282 -1.02 -8.89 -20.72
C ALA A 282 -0.07 -8.14 -19.77
N ARG A 283 -0.59 -7.23 -18.95
CA ARG A 283 0.19 -6.45 -17.96
C ARG A 283 0.11 -7.01 -16.54
N ALA A 284 -0.83 -7.91 -16.26
CA ALA A 284 -1.03 -8.47 -14.93
C ALA A 284 0.03 -9.53 -14.62
N ILE A 285 0.52 -9.57 -13.38
CA ILE A 285 1.44 -10.58 -12.89
C ILE A 285 0.60 -11.73 -12.31
N VAL A 286 0.35 -12.75 -13.13
CA VAL A 286 -0.54 -13.90 -12.81
C VAL A 286 0.11 -15.19 -13.30
N GLY A 287 0.04 -16.25 -12.51
CA GLY A 287 0.59 -17.58 -12.85
C GLY A 287 0.81 -18.45 -11.62
N THR A 288 1.70 -19.42 -11.75
CA THR A 288 2.19 -20.19 -10.60
C THR A 288 3.07 -19.34 -9.68
N GLY A 289 3.33 -19.81 -8.45
CA GLY A 289 4.21 -19.10 -7.51
C GLY A 289 5.58 -18.77 -8.13
N ALA A 290 6.18 -19.72 -8.84
CA ALA A 290 7.48 -19.55 -9.52
C ALA A 290 7.43 -18.46 -10.60
N GLN A 291 6.43 -18.50 -11.49
CA GLN A 291 6.25 -17.50 -12.55
C GLN A 291 6.01 -16.10 -11.99
N VAL A 292 5.21 -15.99 -10.93
CA VAL A 292 4.94 -14.70 -10.28
C VAL A 292 6.20 -14.16 -9.62
N ALA A 293 6.95 -14.97 -8.86
CA ALA A 293 8.20 -14.56 -8.21
C ALA A 293 9.26 -14.13 -9.23
N GLU A 294 9.40 -14.83 -10.35
CA GLU A 294 10.29 -14.47 -11.47
C GLU A 294 9.93 -13.09 -12.04
N ARG A 295 8.64 -12.86 -12.34
CA ARG A 295 8.17 -11.59 -12.91
C ARG A 295 8.29 -10.42 -11.92
N LEU A 296 8.08 -10.64 -10.62
CA LEU A 296 8.31 -9.63 -9.59
C LEU A 296 9.80 -9.27 -9.50
N THR A 297 10.68 -10.27 -9.60
CA THR A 297 12.12 -10.07 -9.60
C THR A 297 12.58 -9.31 -10.85
N ALA A 298 12.10 -9.68 -12.02
CA ALA A 298 12.40 -9.01 -13.27
C ALA A 298 11.97 -7.52 -13.24
N LEU A 299 10.77 -7.24 -12.76
CA LEU A 299 10.28 -5.87 -12.60
C LEU A 299 11.16 -5.07 -11.61
N ALA A 300 11.51 -5.65 -10.46
CA ALA A 300 12.36 -4.99 -9.49
C ALA A 300 13.72 -4.62 -10.08
N LEU A 301 14.33 -5.52 -10.85
CA LEU A 301 15.59 -5.26 -11.54
C LEU A 301 15.47 -4.19 -12.64
N GLU A 302 14.40 -4.24 -13.43
CA GLU A 302 14.15 -3.29 -14.53
C GLU A 302 14.07 -1.85 -14.02
N VAL A 303 13.32 -1.60 -12.92
CA VAL A 303 13.16 -0.27 -12.37
C VAL A 303 14.15 0.04 -11.25
N GLY A 304 14.98 -0.95 -10.87
CA GLY A 304 15.95 -0.85 -9.78
C GLY A 304 15.30 -0.74 -8.41
N ALA A 305 14.16 -1.37 -8.17
CA ALA A 305 13.49 -1.32 -6.86
C ALA A 305 14.21 -2.22 -5.83
N ASP A 306 14.31 -1.72 -4.60
CA ASP A 306 14.89 -2.44 -3.45
C ASP A 306 13.89 -3.41 -2.81
N GLU A 307 12.59 -3.12 -2.97
CA GLU A 307 11.48 -3.87 -2.38
C GLU A 307 10.28 -3.87 -3.33
N VAL A 308 9.50 -4.97 -3.32
CA VAL A 308 8.22 -5.03 -4.04
C VAL A 308 7.10 -5.28 -3.05
N ALA A 309 6.11 -4.37 -3.01
CA ALA A 309 4.87 -4.57 -2.29
C ALA A 309 3.85 -5.25 -3.20
N VAL A 310 3.28 -6.34 -2.73
CA VAL A 310 2.28 -7.13 -3.46
C VAL A 310 0.89 -6.79 -2.96
N LEU A 311 0.03 -6.35 -3.87
CA LEU A 311 -1.41 -6.29 -3.69
C LEU A 311 -2.01 -7.52 -4.38
N SER A 312 -2.57 -8.46 -3.62
CA SER A 312 -3.27 -9.62 -4.17
C SER A 312 -4.74 -9.60 -3.74
N THR A 313 -5.64 -9.82 -4.69
CA THR A 313 -7.07 -9.96 -4.43
C THR A 313 -7.58 -11.23 -5.09
N ALA A 314 -8.32 -12.04 -4.34
CA ALA A 314 -9.08 -13.17 -4.83
C ALA A 314 -10.42 -13.20 -4.11
N HIS A 315 -11.48 -13.67 -4.76
CA HIS A 315 -12.82 -13.74 -4.15
C HIS A 315 -12.85 -14.72 -2.97
N ASP A 316 -12.10 -15.83 -3.05
CA ASP A 316 -11.93 -16.74 -1.92
C ASP A 316 -10.74 -16.27 -1.04
N PRO A 317 -10.95 -15.95 0.25
CA PRO A 317 -9.87 -15.61 1.18
C PRO A 317 -8.80 -16.70 1.33
N ARG A 318 -9.16 -17.99 1.15
CA ARG A 318 -8.20 -19.10 1.18
C ARG A 318 -7.28 -19.05 -0.03
N ALA A 319 -7.83 -18.82 -1.22
CA ALA A 319 -7.04 -18.63 -2.44
C ALA A 319 -6.14 -17.40 -2.34
N ARG A 320 -6.61 -16.30 -1.72
CA ARG A 320 -5.78 -15.11 -1.44
C ARG A 320 -4.60 -15.43 -0.53
N ARG A 321 -4.81 -16.16 0.57
CA ARG A 321 -3.73 -16.59 1.48
C ARG A 321 -2.76 -17.57 0.78
N ALA A 322 -3.29 -18.50 -0.02
CA ALA A 322 -2.47 -19.40 -0.82
C ALA A 322 -1.59 -18.65 -1.83
N SER A 323 -2.11 -17.60 -2.46
CA SER A 323 -1.32 -16.75 -3.37
C SER A 323 -0.11 -16.13 -2.66
N TYR A 324 -0.28 -15.53 -1.48
CA TYR A 324 0.85 -15.00 -0.71
C TYR A 324 1.83 -16.09 -0.28
N ARG A 325 1.34 -17.27 0.13
CA ARG A 325 2.20 -18.41 0.47
C ARG A 325 3.04 -18.86 -0.72
N LEU A 326 2.43 -19.08 -1.88
CA LEU A 326 3.12 -19.53 -3.10
C LEU A 326 4.19 -18.54 -3.56
N ILE A 327 3.90 -17.24 -3.48
CA ILE A 327 4.86 -16.18 -3.80
C ILE A 327 6.02 -16.19 -2.79
N ALA A 328 5.75 -16.29 -1.49
CA ALA A 328 6.76 -16.30 -0.44
C ALA A 328 7.69 -17.51 -0.56
N GLU A 329 7.13 -18.70 -0.77
CA GLU A 329 7.88 -19.95 -0.98
C GLU A 329 8.79 -19.85 -2.20
N ALA A 330 8.26 -19.40 -3.34
CA ALA A 330 9.03 -19.28 -4.59
C ALA A 330 10.10 -18.17 -4.50
N ALA A 331 9.86 -17.11 -3.75
CA ALA A 331 10.84 -16.05 -3.49
C ALA A 331 11.86 -16.41 -2.38
N GLY A 332 11.74 -17.55 -1.75
CA GLY A 332 12.65 -18.02 -0.69
C GLY A 332 12.51 -17.29 0.65
N LEU A 333 11.39 -16.58 0.92
CA LEU A 333 11.23 -15.82 2.17
C LEU A 333 11.28 -16.72 3.43
N ALA A 334 10.79 -17.96 3.35
CA ALA A 334 10.82 -18.89 4.46
C ALA A 334 12.24 -19.37 4.79
N HIS A 335 13.14 -19.40 3.81
CA HIS A 335 14.53 -19.84 3.99
C HIS A 335 15.42 -18.77 4.62
N GLU A 336 15.18 -17.48 4.40
CA GLU A 336 15.93 -16.41 5.06
C GLU A 336 15.73 -16.39 6.59
N ARG A 337 14.61 -16.93 7.08
CA ARG A 337 14.35 -17.02 8.54
C ARG A 337 15.22 -18.03 9.27
N VAL A 338 15.71 -19.08 8.60
CA VAL A 338 16.54 -20.11 9.22
C VAL A 338 17.98 -19.64 9.32
N ALA A 339 18.47 -18.86 8.38
CA ALA A 339 19.84 -18.33 8.37
C ALA A 339 20.07 -17.26 9.47
N ILE A 340 19.07 -16.41 9.77
CA ILE A 340 19.19 -15.35 10.79
C ILE A 340 19.06 -15.90 12.22
N ALA A 341 18.43 -17.06 12.40
CA ALA A 341 18.30 -17.69 13.73
C ALA A 341 19.48 -18.60 14.10
N ALA A 342 20.47 -18.77 13.22
CA ALA A 342 21.64 -19.60 13.41
C ALA A 342 22.95 -18.82 13.65
N GLU A 343 22.88 -17.48 13.66
CA GLU A 343 23.94 -16.58 14.11
C GLU A 343 23.59 -15.94 15.47
#